data_62632d949d346e9b8e7648f926b11b35
#
_entry.id   62632d949d346e9b8e7648f926b11b35
#
_cell.length_a   1.000
_cell.length_b   1.000
_cell.length_c   1.000
_cell.angle_alpha   90.00
_cell.angle_beta   90.00
_cell.angle_gamma   90.00
#
_symmetry.space_group_name_H-M   'P 1'
#
loop_
_entity.id
_entity.type
_entity.pdbx_description
1 polymer ?
#
loop_
_entity_poly.entity_id
_entity_poly.type
_entity_poly.pdbx_seq_one_letter_code
_entity_poly.pdbx_strand_id
1 'polypeptide(L)'
;MALFSRTTSYGSRPRPRAVWAAAITGVVLLVLIVVGVLIPILGLIGAADGATVGALRVPVGGIVVALLIGYVLALLFLLGCVRSRNGALSWVLAVAAVISALLVSLWPLLAVAFAGVDQASDVVPFIQDLIRRVTGG
;
A
#
# COMPACT_ATOMS: atom_id res chain seq x y z
N MET A 1 22.56 1.81 61.11
CA MET A 1 21.53 2.10 60.08
C MET A 1 22.20 2.16 58.71
N ALA A 2 22.18 1.07 57.96
CA ALA A 2 22.78 1.01 56.65
C ALA A 2 21.70 1.34 55.60
N LEU A 3 21.78 2.55 55.03
CA LEU A 3 20.95 2.96 53.91
C LEU A 3 21.44 2.24 52.64
N PHE A 4 20.67 1.25 52.24
CA PHE A 4 20.84 0.57 50.96
C PHE A 4 20.61 1.60 49.81
N SER A 5 21.66 2.23 49.32
CA SER A 5 21.67 2.88 48.02
C SER A 5 21.52 1.84 46.92
N ARG A 6 20.28 1.52 46.52
CA ARG A 6 20.03 0.86 45.26
C ARG A 6 20.33 1.85 44.13
N THR A 7 21.57 1.87 43.69
CA THR A 7 21.92 2.39 42.38
C THR A 7 21.23 1.49 41.34
N THR A 8 20.05 1.90 40.89
CA THR A 8 19.44 1.36 39.72
C THR A 8 20.33 1.75 38.54
N SER A 9 21.26 0.86 38.24
CA SER A 9 22.01 0.88 36.98
C SER A 9 20.99 0.78 35.83
N TYR A 10 20.68 1.91 35.20
CA TYR A 10 20.00 1.98 33.91
C TYR A 10 20.97 1.48 32.84
N GLY A 11 21.32 0.19 32.92
CA GLY A 11 21.99 -0.49 31.84
C GLY A 11 21.05 -0.50 30.65
N SER A 12 21.41 0.18 29.58
CA SER A 12 20.75 0.10 28.29
C SER A 12 20.79 -1.37 27.86
N ARG A 13 19.70 -2.12 28.12
CA ARG A 13 19.59 -3.51 27.66
C ARG A 13 19.78 -3.50 26.15
N PRO A 14 20.71 -4.30 25.61
CA PRO A 14 20.91 -4.40 24.18
C PRO A 14 19.57 -4.81 23.54
N ARG A 15 19.21 -4.16 22.45
CA ARG A 15 17.96 -4.43 21.72
C ARG A 15 17.94 -5.91 21.34
N PRO A 16 16.85 -6.65 21.60
CA PRO A 16 16.79 -8.07 21.30
C PRO A 16 17.01 -8.27 19.78
N ARG A 17 17.78 -9.27 19.43
CA ARG A 17 18.06 -9.66 18.03
C ARG A 17 16.77 -9.83 17.20
N ALA A 18 15.67 -10.20 17.86
CA ALA A 18 14.35 -10.32 17.26
C ALA A 18 13.83 -9.00 16.64
N VAL A 19 14.14 -7.84 17.23
CA VAL A 19 13.74 -6.52 16.69
C VAL A 19 14.45 -6.22 15.37
N TRP A 20 15.77 -6.51 15.32
CA TRP A 20 16.54 -6.34 14.09
C TRP A 20 16.10 -7.30 13.00
N ALA A 21 15.85 -8.56 13.34
CA ALA A 21 15.34 -9.56 12.40
C ALA A 21 13.98 -9.12 11.83
N ALA A 22 13.03 -8.71 12.69
CA ALA A 22 11.73 -8.23 12.25
C ALA A 22 11.82 -6.98 11.35
N ALA A 23 12.69 -6.02 11.69
CA ALA A 23 12.90 -4.82 10.90
C ALA A 23 13.48 -5.13 9.51
N ILE A 24 14.53 -5.95 9.46
CA ILE A 24 15.16 -6.35 8.19
C ILE A 24 14.17 -7.11 7.32
N THR A 25 13.44 -8.09 7.89
CA THR A 25 12.42 -8.84 7.16
C THR A 25 11.31 -7.91 6.65
N GLY A 26 10.85 -6.96 7.46
CA GLY A 26 9.84 -5.97 7.06
C GLY A 26 10.31 -5.09 5.91
N VAL A 27 11.55 -4.59 5.96
CA VAL A 27 12.14 -3.79 4.88
C VAL A 27 12.30 -4.60 3.60
N VAL A 28 12.82 -5.82 3.67
CA VAL A 28 12.99 -6.70 2.50
C VAL A 28 11.65 -7.00 1.84
N LEU A 29 10.62 -7.35 2.63
CA LEU A 29 9.28 -7.61 2.11
C LEU A 29 8.67 -6.36 1.49
N LEU A 30 8.85 -5.19 2.11
CA LEU A 30 8.37 -3.92 1.56
C LEU A 30 9.02 -3.60 0.21
N VAL A 31 10.32 -3.78 0.08
CA VAL A 31 11.04 -3.62 -1.21
C VAL A 31 10.53 -4.61 -2.25
N LEU A 32 10.33 -5.87 -1.87
CA LEU A 32 9.78 -6.89 -2.78
C LEU A 32 8.37 -6.54 -3.25
N ILE A 33 7.52 -5.96 -2.38
CA ILE A 33 6.18 -5.49 -2.76
C ILE A 33 6.27 -4.33 -3.75
N VAL A 34 7.13 -3.36 -3.50
CA VAL A 34 7.32 -2.22 -4.41
C VAL A 34 7.80 -2.70 -5.78
N VAL A 35 8.83 -3.54 -5.82
CA VAL A 35 9.43 -4.01 -7.08
C VAL A 35 8.54 -5.04 -7.78
N GLY A 36 7.96 -5.98 -7.04
CA GLY A 36 7.23 -7.12 -7.60
C GLY A 36 5.76 -6.85 -7.86
N VAL A 37 5.16 -5.88 -7.18
CA VAL A 37 3.72 -5.59 -7.29
C VAL A 37 3.48 -4.18 -7.82
N LEU A 38 3.99 -3.16 -7.15
CA LEU A 38 3.67 -1.77 -7.48
C LEU A 38 4.24 -1.36 -8.85
N ILE A 39 5.50 -1.65 -9.13
CA ILE A 39 6.14 -1.26 -10.41
C ILE A 39 5.45 -1.92 -11.61
N PRO A 40 5.18 -3.24 -11.64
CA PRO A 40 4.46 -3.87 -12.73
C PRO A 40 3.04 -3.32 -12.93
N ILE A 41 2.30 -3.05 -11.84
CA ILE A 41 0.95 -2.48 -11.92
C ILE A 41 0.99 -1.08 -12.53
N LEU A 42 1.88 -0.21 -12.08
CA LEU A 42 2.04 1.13 -12.63
C LEU A 42 2.51 1.10 -14.09
N GLY A 43 3.38 0.14 -14.43
CA GLY A 43 3.83 -0.08 -15.81
C GLY A 43 2.68 -0.47 -16.73
N LEU A 44 1.79 -1.37 -16.30
CA LEU A 44 0.60 -1.77 -17.05
C LEU A 44 -0.39 -0.61 -17.22
N ILE A 45 -0.63 0.17 -16.17
CA ILE A 45 -1.51 1.35 -16.23
C ILE A 45 -0.93 2.40 -17.19
N GLY A 46 0.38 2.68 -17.11
CA GLY A 46 1.04 3.63 -18.00
C GLY A 46 1.04 3.19 -19.46
N ALA A 47 1.20 1.88 -19.73
CA ALA A 47 1.10 1.34 -21.07
C ALA A 47 -0.32 1.41 -21.65
N ALA A 48 -1.34 1.14 -20.81
CA ALA A 48 -2.73 1.25 -21.20
C ALA A 48 -3.13 2.71 -21.50
N ASP A 49 -2.68 3.66 -20.68
CA ASP A 49 -2.94 5.10 -20.85
C ASP A 49 -2.30 5.65 -22.14
N GLY A 50 -1.10 5.17 -22.48
CA GLY A 50 -0.40 5.49 -23.73
C GLY A 50 -1.11 4.95 -24.99
N ALA A 51 -1.81 3.81 -24.87
CA ALA A 51 -2.54 3.20 -26.00
C ALA A 51 -3.94 3.79 -26.21
N THR A 52 -4.56 4.35 -25.17
CA THR A 52 -5.95 4.84 -25.18
C THR A 52 -6.03 6.35 -24.93
N VAL A 53 -5.14 7.14 -25.56
CA VAL A 53 -5.01 8.60 -25.38
C VAL A 53 -6.37 9.29 -25.16
N GLY A 54 -6.69 9.58 -23.90
CA GLY A 54 -7.82 10.41 -23.49
C GLY A 54 -9.17 9.71 -23.28
N ALA A 55 -9.30 8.39 -23.49
CA ALA A 55 -10.58 7.68 -23.34
C ALA A 55 -10.91 7.28 -21.89
N LEU A 56 -9.89 7.02 -21.06
CA LEU A 56 -10.06 6.61 -19.65
C LEU A 56 -9.69 7.77 -18.72
N ARG A 57 -10.65 8.37 -18.05
CA ARG A 57 -10.40 9.36 -16.98
C ARG A 57 -10.00 8.61 -15.70
N VAL A 58 -8.76 8.12 -15.64
CA VAL A 58 -8.22 7.54 -14.41
C VAL A 58 -7.90 8.68 -13.44
N PRO A 59 -8.37 8.63 -12.19
CA PRO A 59 -8.06 9.67 -11.19
C PRO A 59 -6.62 9.50 -10.67
N VAL A 60 -5.63 9.77 -11.52
CA VAL A 60 -4.19 9.60 -11.22
C VAL A 60 -3.80 10.32 -9.94
N GLY A 61 -4.33 11.54 -9.71
CA GLY A 61 -4.06 12.29 -8.49
C GLY A 61 -4.50 11.56 -7.22
N GLY A 62 -5.68 10.95 -7.24
CA GLY A 62 -6.18 10.15 -6.10
C GLY A 62 -5.31 8.92 -5.83
N ILE A 63 -4.85 8.24 -6.89
CA ILE A 63 -3.95 7.08 -6.78
C ILE A 63 -2.62 7.50 -6.14
N VAL A 64 -2.01 8.57 -6.61
CA VAL A 64 -0.73 9.08 -6.08
C VAL A 64 -0.86 9.45 -4.60
N VAL A 65 -1.91 10.17 -4.23
CA VAL A 65 -2.15 10.56 -2.82
C VAL A 65 -2.35 9.33 -1.95
N ALA A 66 -3.15 8.35 -2.38
CA ALA A 66 -3.36 7.11 -1.63
C ALA A 66 -2.06 6.32 -1.44
N LEU A 67 -1.24 6.21 -2.49
CA LEU A 67 0.07 5.57 -2.42
C LEU A 67 1.01 6.27 -1.42
N LEU A 68 1.09 7.60 -1.48
CA LEU A 68 1.92 8.38 -0.56
C LEU A 68 1.50 8.17 0.90
N ILE A 69 0.21 8.29 1.20
CA ILE A 69 -0.31 8.11 2.56
C ILE A 69 -0.03 6.69 3.06
N GLY A 70 -0.28 5.68 2.24
CA GLY A 70 -0.10 4.29 2.63
C GLY A 70 1.35 3.89 2.84
N TYR A 71 2.28 4.36 2.00
CA TYR A 71 3.70 4.11 2.21
C TYR A 71 4.28 4.87 3.39
N VAL A 72 3.83 6.12 3.64
CA VAL A 72 4.18 6.85 4.87
C VAL A 72 3.71 6.07 6.09
N LEU A 73 2.50 5.52 6.09
CA LEU A 73 1.99 4.69 7.18
C LEU A 73 2.82 3.43 7.37
N ALA A 74 3.17 2.72 6.30
CA ALA A 74 4.03 1.55 6.35
C ALA A 74 5.42 1.87 6.93
N LEU A 75 6.01 3.02 6.55
CA LEU A 75 7.27 3.50 7.12
C LEU A 75 7.15 3.84 8.61
N LEU A 76 6.04 4.44 9.04
CA LEU A 76 5.78 4.72 10.45
C LEU A 76 5.69 3.43 11.28
N PHE A 77 5.06 2.38 10.76
CA PHE A 77 5.03 1.08 11.40
C PHE A 77 6.42 0.45 11.49
N LEU A 78 7.23 0.55 10.44
CA LEU A 78 8.64 0.08 10.46
C LEU A 78 9.50 0.87 11.46
N LEU A 79 9.33 2.18 11.53
CA LEU A 79 9.98 3.03 12.55
C LEU A 79 9.56 2.61 13.97
N GLY A 80 8.27 2.36 14.18
CA GLY A 80 7.72 1.81 15.42
C GLY A 80 8.34 0.45 15.76
N CYS A 81 8.51 -0.42 14.76
CA CYS A 81 9.17 -1.72 14.89
C CYS A 81 10.59 -1.57 15.46
N VAL A 82 11.41 -0.70 14.85
CA VAL A 82 12.80 -0.45 15.28
C VAL A 82 12.87 0.22 16.66
N ARG A 83 11.89 1.06 16.98
CA ARG A 83 11.83 1.77 18.26
C ARG A 83 11.29 0.91 19.40
N SER A 84 10.53 -0.14 19.10
CA SER A 84 9.97 -1.03 20.10
C SER A 84 11.07 -1.83 20.81
N ARG A 85 10.93 -1.99 22.13
CA ARG A 85 11.84 -2.81 22.95
C ARG A 85 11.34 -4.24 23.13
N ASN A 86 10.12 -4.53 22.70
CA ASN A 86 9.48 -5.82 22.80
C ASN A 86 9.51 -6.55 21.45
N GLY A 87 10.14 -7.72 21.40
CA GLY A 87 10.26 -8.49 20.16
C GLY A 87 8.90 -8.87 19.55
N ALA A 88 7.91 -9.24 20.36
CA ALA A 88 6.56 -9.54 19.89
C ALA A 88 5.89 -8.33 19.22
N LEU A 89 5.98 -7.15 19.85
CA LEU A 89 5.42 -5.91 19.29
C LEU A 89 6.12 -5.53 17.98
N SER A 90 7.44 -5.73 17.89
CA SER A 90 8.19 -5.52 16.63
C SER A 90 7.66 -6.37 15.49
N TRP A 91 7.38 -7.65 15.73
CA TRP A 91 6.83 -8.53 14.71
C TRP A 91 5.43 -8.10 14.26
N VAL A 92 4.56 -7.72 15.21
CA VAL A 92 3.22 -7.22 14.90
C VAL A 92 3.30 -5.95 14.03
N LEU A 93 4.19 -5.01 14.36
CA LEU A 93 4.39 -3.78 13.58
C LEU A 93 4.99 -4.05 12.21
N ALA A 94 5.91 -5.01 12.08
CA ALA A 94 6.46 -5.41 10.80
C ALA A 94 5.39 -6.04 9.89
N VAL A 95 4.55 -6.92 10.43
CA VAL A 95 3.41 -7.51 9.71
C VAL A 95 2.40 -6.43 9.30
N ALA A 96 2.07 -5.50 10.19
CA ALA A 96 1.18 -4.38 9.89
C ALA A 96 1.74 -3.51 8.76
N ALA A 97 3.05 -3.24 8.74
CA ALA A 97 3.71 -2.50 7.66
C ALA A 97 3.58 -3.22 6.31
N VAL A 98 3.81 -4.54 6.29
CA VAL A 98 3.70 -5.36 5.07
C VAL A 98 2.26 -5.39 4.55
N ILE A 99 1.27 -5.61 5.43
CA ILE A 99 -0.15 -5.61 5.07
C ILE A 99 -0.55 -4.24 4.51
N SER A 100 -0.16 -3.15 5.16
CA SER A 100 -0.42 -1.78 4.68
C SER A 100 0.16 -1.56 3.29
N ALA A 101 1.41 -1.97 3.06
CA ALA A 101 2.09 -1.84 1.77
C ALA A 101 1.39 -2.66 0.67
N LEU A 102 0.93 -3.88 0.97
CA LEU A 102 0.17 -4.72 0.03
C LEU A 102 -1.16 -4.08 -0.35
N LEU A 103 -1.95 -3.66 0.65
CA LEU A 103 -3.25 -3.03 0.41
C LEU A 103 -3.13 -1.79 -0.47
N VAL A 104 -2.14 -0.95 -0.17
CA VAL A 104 -1.91 0.29 -0.93
C VAL A 104 -1.37 0.00 -2.33
N SER A 105 -0.53 -1.02 -2.50
CA SER A 105 -0.02 -1.42 -3.82
C SER A 105 -1.12 -2.00 -4.73
N LEU A 106 -2.17 -2.61 -4.15
CA LEU A 106 -3.32 -3.11 -4.89
C LEU A 106 -4.38 -2.03 -5.18
N TRP A 107 -4.30 -0.89 -4.49
CA TRP A 107 -5.27 0.20 -4.67
C TRP A 107 -5.39 0.71 -6.11
N PRO A 108 -4.29 0.93 -6.88
CA PRO A 108 -4.38 1.36 -8.27
C PRO A 108 -5.17 0.37 -9.13
N LEU A 109 -5.02 -0.92 -8.89
CA LEU A 109 -5.75 -1.96 -9.61
C LEU A 109 -7.26 -1.89 -9.34
N LEU A 110 -7.64 -1.70 -8.06
CA LEU A 110 -9.03 -1.52 -7.67
C LEU A 110 -9.62 -0.24 -8.27
N ALA A 111 -8.88 0.87 -8.25
CA ALA A 111 -9.32 2.14 -8.82
C ALA A 111 -9.60 2.03 -10.33
N VAL A 112 -8.74 1.32 -11.07
CA VAL A 112 -8.94 1.06 -12.50
C VAL A 112 -10.11 0.12 -12.74
N ALA A 113 -10.28 -0.92 -11.91
CA ALA A 113 -11.42 -1.83 -12.01
C ALA A 113 -12.76 -1.10 -11.80
N PHE A 114 -12.86 -0.22 -10.81
CA PHE A 114 -14.06 0.58 -10.58
C PHE A 114 -14.33 1.58 -11.71
N ALA A 115 -13.29 2.25 -12.22
CA ALA A 115 -13.44 3.15 -13.37
C ALA A 115 -13.93 2.39 -14.61
N GLY A 116 -13.50 1.15 -14.82
CA GLY A 116 -13.98 0.29 -15.90
C GLY A 116 -15.45 -0.11 -15.76
N VAL A 117 -15.93 -0.34 -14.54
CA VAL A 117 -17.35 -0.66 -14.28
C VAL A 117 -18.24 0.56 -14.54
N ASP A 118 -17.82 1.75 -14.11
CA ASP A 118 -18.59 2.98 -14.34
C ASP A 118 -18.73 3.27 -15.86
N GLN A 119 -17.67 3.05 -16.63
CA GLN A 119 -17.73 3.21 -18.10
C GLN A 119 -18.57 2.13 -18.78
N ALA A 120 -18.59 0.91 -18.27
CA ALA A 120 -19.44 -0.15 -18.81
C ALA A 120 -20.93 0.18 -18.63
N SER A 121 -21.32 0.88 -17.58
CA SER A 121 -22.70 1.32 -17.35
C SER A 121 -23.15 2.39 -18.34
N ASP A 122 -22.24 3.21 -18.89
CA ASP A 122 -22.53 4.23 -19.90
C ASP A 122 -22.71 3.63 -21.31
N VAL A 123 -22.19 2.43 -21.56
CA VAL A 123 -22.35 1.73 -22.85
C VAL A 123 -23.77 1.18 -23.04
N VAL A 124 -24.45 0.80 -21.98
CA VAL A 124 -25.82 0.27 -22.04
C VAL A 124 -26.82 1.23 -22.67
N PRO A 125 -26.93 2.51 -22.27
CA PRO A 125 -27.82 3.45 -22.92
C PRO A 125 -27.45 3.74 -24.38
N PHE A 126 -26.15 3.73 -24.72
CA PHE A 126 -25.70 3.90 -26.09
C PHE A 126 -26.15 2.76 -26.99
N ILE A 127 -26.05 1.51 -26.53
CA ILE A 127 -26.53 0.34 -27.29
C ILE A 127 -28.06 0.40 -27.44
N GLN A 128 -28.79 0.78 -26.41
CA GLN A 128 -30.24 0.94 -26.47
C GLN A 128 -30.68 2.01 -27.46
N ASP A 129 -29.95 3.12 -27.54
CA ASP A 129 -30.24 4.21 -28.52
C ASP A 129 -29.93 3.77 -29.96
N LEU A 130 -28.86 2.98 -30.15
CA LEU A 130 -28.54 2.37 -31.44
C LEU A 130 -29.63 1.37 -31.89
N ILE A 131 -30.08 0.50 -30.99
CA ILE A 131 -31.16 -0.44 -31.29
C ILE A 131 -32.44 0.29 -31.61
N ARG A 132 -32.80 1.36 -30.91
CA ARG A 132 -33.95 2.20 -31.21
C ARG A 132 -33.87 2.82 -32.59
N ARG A 133 -32.70 3.31 -32.99
CA ARG A 133 -32.50 3.92 -34.31
C ARG A 133 -32.61 2.90 -35.45
N VAL A 134 -32.19 1.66 -35.22
CA VAL A 134 -32.23 0.60 -36.22
C VAL A 134 -33.62 -0.05 -36.30
N THR A 135 -34.36 -0.15 -35.18
CA THR A 135 -35.70 -0.77 -35.14
C THR A 135 -36.85 0.22 -35.29
N GLY A 136 -36.61 1.52 -35.16
CA GLY A 136 -37.64 2.58 -35.22
C GLY A 136 -37.65 3.40 -36.52
N GLY A 137 -36.91 2.92 -37.53
CA GLY A 137 -36.91 3.50 -38.89
C GLY A 137 -37.87 2.80 -39.85
#